data_8ebb878c8f366a35bf224f0e51c82370
#
_entry.id   8ebb878c8f366a35bf224f0e51c82370
#
_cell.length_a   1.000
_cell.length_b   1.000
_cell.length_c   1.000
_cell.angle_alpha   90.00
_cell.angle_beta   90.00
_cell.angle_gamma   90.00
#
_symmetry.space_group_name_H-M   'P 1'
#
loop_
_entity.id
_entity.type
_entity.pdbx_description
1 polymer ?
#
loop_
_entity_poly.entity_id
_entity_poly.type
_entity_poly.pdbx_seq_one_letter_code
_entity_poly.pdbx_strand_id
1 'polypeptide(L)'
;MDTVQDKTYEAIYYSLWEAARRYSSFTQFRVIGKSHDDRMIPMLEIGQGDACIFCVAGFSGTDGQMTDRLTRMALELCRIYECNWTVDELYEVKKLLDQTRLCIIPVVNPDGYEICRKGYNTVRNPIFRQMLKMQDVPCDEFEGNARGMDTARNFPTTFCSRKKIHQQPASENETRALIRIFQEYGGRGLLVFCGYGKKVVYYRRDQNFHHGRWILAQEPLKTATAARQNSRSDQKMLWSQPSIRAKDSPVTSS
;
A
#
# COMPACT_ATOMS: atom_id res chain seq x y z
N MET A 1 -5.73 9.42 25.87
CA MET A 1 -6.32 9.62 24.53
C MET A 1 -5.37 10.54 23.78
N ASP A 2 -4.35 9.96 23.14
CA ASP A 2 -3.45 10.77 22.34
C ASP A 2 -4.22 11.21 21.09
N THR A 3 -4.41 12.52 20.99
CA THR A 3 -4.93 13.17 19.80
C THR A 3 -4.11 12.68 18.62
N VAL A 4 -4.76 12.07 17.63
CA VAL A 4 -4.15 11.69 16.36
C VAL A 4 -3.69 12.99 15.70
N GLN A 5 -2.46 13.39 15.99
CA GLN A 5 -1.85 14.54 15.36
C GLN A 5 -1.65 14.15 13.89
N ASP A 6 -2.40 14.82 13.02
CA ASP A 6 -2.33 14.61 11.57
C ASP A 6 -0.88 14.78 11.10
N LYS A 7 -0.23 13.65 10.80
CA LYS A 7 1.18 13.68 10.38
C LYS A 7 1.26 14.23 8.97
N THR A 8 2.20 15.12 8.74
CA THR A 8 2.54 15.56 7.38
C THR A 8 3.21 14.43 6.61
N TYR A 9 3.21 14.51 5.29
CA TYR A 9 3.95 13.56 4.45
C TYR A 9 5.44 13.50 4.86
N GLU A 10 6.05 14.65 5.13
CA GLU A 10 7.45 14.72 5.57
C GLU A 10 7.67 13.99 6.89
N ALA A 11 6.73 14.12 7.85
CA ALA A 11 6.83 13.41 9.13
C ALA A 11 6.75 11.89 8.95
N ILE A 12 5.93 11.40 8.00
CA ILE A 12 5.88 9.98 7.65
C ILE A 12 7.21 9.54 7.04
N TYR A 13 7.69 10.26 6.03
CA TYR A 13 8.94 9.95 5.35
C TYR A 13 10.11 9.84 6.32
N TYR A 14 10.30 10.86 7.15
CA TYR A 14 11.42 10.88 8.11
C TYR A 14 11.26 9.86 9.23
N SER A 15 10.04 9.57 9.70
CA SER A 15 9.85 8.53 10.72
C SER A 15 10.24 7.13 10.24
N LEU A 16 9.99 6.80 8.97
CA LEU A 16 10.43 5.55 8.36
C LEU A 16 11.95 5.51 8.16
N TRP A 17 12.53 6.63 7.72
CA TRP A 17 13.97 6.76 7.54
C TRP A 17 14.73 6.64 8.88
N GLU A 18 14.24 7.28 9.93
CA GLU A 18 14.80 7.16 11.28
C GLU A 18 14.68 5.75 11.84
N ALA A 19 13.54 5.09 11.61
CA ALA A 19 13.36 3.70 12.00
C ALA A 19 14.40 2.80 11.32
N ALA A 20 14.66 2.97 10.03
CA ALA A 20 15.67 2.20 9.33
C ALA A 20 17.10 2.47 9.86
N ARG A 21 17.39 3.69 10.28
CA ARG A 21 18.68 4.01 10.91
C ARG A 21 18.81 3.37 12.28
N ARG A 22 17.75 3.44 13.09
CA ARG A 22 17.73 2.90 14.45
C ARG A 22 17.81 1.38 14.47
N TYR A 23 17.08 0.72 13.58
CA TYR A 23 16.93 -0.73 13.53
C TYR A 23 17.66 -1.36 12.31
N SER A 24 18.83 -0.83 11.97
CA SER A 24 19.55 -1.13 10.73
C SER A 24 19.95 -2.61 10.56
N SER A 25 19.92 -3.41 11.63
CA SER A 25 20.22 -4.84 11.57
C SER A 25 19.16 -5.70 10.87
N PHE A 26 17.90 -5.23 10.83
CA PHE A 26 16.78 -5.97 10.25
C PHE A 26 15.81 -5.09 9.46
N THR A 27 16.16 -3.82 9.23
CA THR A 27 15.34 -2.91 8.43
C THR A 27 16.16 -2.24 7.34
N GLN A 28 15.49 -1.88 6.23
CA GLN A 28 16.06 -1.10 5.15
C GLN A 28 15.05 -0.06 4.66
N PHE A 29 15.50 1.19 4.50
CA PHE A 29 14.70 2.25 3.89
C PHE A 29 15.04 2.38 2.41
N ARG A 30 14.01 2.46 1.57
CA ARG A 30 14.15 2.70 0.12
C ARG A 30 13.15 3.75 -0.36
N VAL A 31 13.55 4.47 -1.40
CA VAL A 31 12.64 5.29 -2.21
C VAL A 31 12.34 4.51 -3.47
N ILE A 32 11.09 4.09 -3.64
CA ILE A 32 10.69 3.25 -4.78
C ILE A 32 10.35 4.05 -6.03
N GLY A 33 10.12 5.36 -5.88
CA GLY A 33 9.81 6.26 -7.00
C GLY A 33 9.53 7.66 -6.53
N LYS A 34 9.05 8.49 -7.47
CA LYS A 34 8.59 9.86 -7.24
C LYS A 34 7.18 10.03 -7.78
N SER A 35 6.37 10.83 -7.10
CA SER A 35 5.09 11.29 -7.62
C SER A 35 5.26 12.29 -8.78
N HIS A 36 4.14 12.70 -9.38
CA HIS A 36 4.16 13.73 -10.42
C HIS A 36 4.56 15.12 -9.93
N ASP A 37 4.46 15.39 -8.63
CA ASP A 37 4.90 16.63 -8.00
C ASP A 37 6.24 16.47 -7.24
N ASP A 38 7.08 15.51 -7.66
CA ASP A 38 8.43 15.22 -7.17
C ASP A 38 8.52 14.83 -5.68
N ARG A 39 7.43 14.34 -5.08
CA ARG A 39 7.50 13.74 -3.74
C ARG A 39 7.98 12.30 -3.83
N MET A 40 8.89 11.92 -2.94
CA MET A 40 9.43 10.56 -2.87
C MET A 40 8.37 9.58 -2.35
N ILE A 41 8.34 8.37 -2.89
CA ILE A 41 7.48 7.29 -2.39
C ILE A 41 8.33 6.40 -1.49
N PRO A 42 8.15 6.46 -0.14
CA PRO A 42 8.99 5.73 0.80
C PRO A 42 8.51 4.29 0.96
N MET A 43 9.46 3.39 1.13
CA MET A 43 9.25 2.00 1.53
C MET A 43 10.19 1.66 2.69
N LEU A 44 9.65 1.01 3.73
CA LEU A 44 10.42 0.40 4.81
C LEU A 44 10.33 -1.11 4.70
N GLU A 45 11.45 -1.77 4.59
CA GLU A 45 11.57 -3.21 4.69
C GLU A 45 11.84 -3.59 6.15
N ILE A 46 11.13 -4.60 6.65
CA ILE A 46 11.29 -5.13 8.02
C ILE A 46 11.41 -6.65 7.93
N GLY A 47 12.45 -7.20 8.51
CA GLY A 47 12.70 -8.64 8.53
C GLY A 47 13.84 -9.07 7.60
N GLN A 48 14.28 -10.33 7.75
CA GLN A 48 15.47 -10.86 7.08
C GLN A 48 15.13 -12.00 6.08
N GLY A 49 13.87 -12.46 6.08
CA GLY A 49 13.46 -13.59 5.24
C GLY A 49 13.39 -13.24 3.75
N ASP A 50 13.47 -14.27 2.90
CA ASP A 50 13.39 -14.12 1.45
C ASP A 50 11.94 -13.93 0.95
N ALA A 51 10.96 -14.39 1.72
CA ALA A 51 9.55 -14.28 1.36
C ALA A 51 9.05 -12.85 1.59
N CYS A 52 8.88 -12.06 0.52
CA CYS A 52 8.39 -10.70 0.61
C CYS A 52 6.86 -10.63 0.63
N ILE A 53 6.32 -9.87 1.60
CA ILE A 53 4.90 -9.50 1.69
C ILE A 53 4.81 -7.99 1.64
N PHE A 54 4.06 -7.47 0.67
CA PHE A 54 3.81 -6.04 0.56
C PHE A 54 2.64 -5.61 1.42
N CYS A 55 2.83 -4.52 2.17
CA CYS A 55 1.79 -3.82 2.93
C CYS A 55 1.69 -2.40 2.39
N VAL A 56 0.57 -2.06 1.75
CA VAL A 56 0.44 -0.83 0.96
C VAL A 56 -0.78 -0.04 1.40
N ALA A 57 -0.65 1.30 1.52
CA ALA A 57 -1.75 2.21 1.84
C ALA A 57 -1.63 3.53 1.07
N GLY A 58 -2.64 4.39 1.18
CA GLY A 58 -2.59 5.77 0.69
C GLY A 58 -2.57 5.89 -0.83
N PHE A 59 -3.39 5.11 -1.53
CA PHE A 59 -3.65 5.29 -2.96
C PHE A 59 -4.48 6.54 -3.25
N SER A 60 -5.45 6.81 -2.40
CA SER A 60 -6.27 8.01 -2.42
C SER A 60 -5.80 9.01 -1.38
N GLY A 61 -5.94 10.31 -1.67
CA GLY A 61 -5.71 11.37 -0.69
C GLY A 61 -6.60 11.22 0.54
N THR A 62 -7.83 10.70 0.38
CA THR A 62 -8.81 10.47 1.44
C THR A 62 -8.44 9.32 2.39
N ASP A 63 -7.48 8.45 2.01
CA ASP A 63 -7.02 7.31 2.81
C ASP A 63 -5.99 7.67 3.91
N GLY A 64 -5.87 8.93 4.28
CA GLY A 64 -4.86 9.41 5.21
C GLY A 64 -4.82 8.67 6.55
N GLN A 65 -5.97 8.24 7.09
CA GLN A 65 -6.01 7.43 8.31
C GLN A 65 -5.33 6.07 8.15
N MET A 66 -5.45 5.43 6.98
CA MET A 66 -4.80 4.14 6.72
C MET A 66 -3.29 4.31 6.56
N THR A 67 -2.85 5.40 5.93
CA THR A 67 -1.45 5.82 5.86
C THR A 67 -0.85 5.95 7.26
N ASP A 68 -1.52 6.67 8.16
CA ASP A 68 -1.05 6.88 9.54
C ASP A 68 -1.05 5.57 10.35
N ARG A 69 -2.07 4.71 10.17
CA ARG A 69 -2.14 3.40 10.83
C ARG A 69 -1.03 2.47 10.36
N LEU A 70 -0.81 2.39 9.06
CA LEU A 70 0.24 1.54 8.49
C LEU A 70 1.64 2.02 8.90
N THR A 71 1.85 3.34 8.95
CA THR A 71 3.09 3.93 9.46
C THR A 71 3.33 3.55 10.92
N ARG A 72 2.32 3.70 11.80
CA ARG A 72 2.44 3.31 13.21
C ARG A 72 2.68 1.82 13.37
N MET A 73 1.99 0.98 12.60
CA MET A 73 2.22 -0.47 12.61
C MET A 73 3.67 -0.80 12.24
N ALA A 74 4.23 -0.14 11.23
CA ALA A 74 5.62 -0.35 10.84
C ALA A 74 6.61 -0.03 11.96
N LEU A 75 6.43 1.12 12.63
CA LEU A 75 7.29 1.55 13.75
C LEU A 75 7.15 0.62 14.95
N GLU A 76 5.93 0.17 15.25
CA GLU A 76 5.68 -0.75 16.36
C GLU A 76 6.26 -2.14 16.08
N LEU A 77 6.15 -2.66 14.86
CA LEU A 77 6.78 -3.92 14.46
C LEU A 77 8.30 -3.90 14.64
N CYS A 78 8.95 -2.77 14.35
CA CYS A 78 10.38 -2.62 14.61
C CYS A 78 10.70 -2.75 16.12
N ARG A 79 9.89 -2.14 16.99
CA ARG A 79 10.07 -2.25 18.46
C ARG A 79 9.84 -3.67 18.96
N ILE A 80 8.75 -4.29 18.51
CA ILE A 80 8.39 -5.67 18.88
C ILE A 80 9.51 -6.64 18.46
N TYR A 81 10.03 -6.48 17.24
CA TYR A 81 11.15 -7.28 16.75
C TYR A 81 12.40 -7.12 17.59
N GLU A 82 12.81 -5.86 17.88
CA GLU A 82 14.00 -5.56 18.69
C GLU A 82 13.89 -6.13 20.12
N CYS A 83 12.71 -5.97 20.73
CA CYS A 83 12.45 -6.44 22.09
C CYS A 83 12.15 -7.95 22.18
N ASN A 84 12.06 -8.63 21.03
CA ASN A 84 11.65 -10.04 20.96
C ASN A 84 10.32 -10.32 21.67
N TRP A 85 9.36 -9.40 21.51
CA TRP A 85 8.04 -9.55 22.12
C TRP A 85 7.13 -10.45 21.31
N THR A 86 6.20 -11.11 22.00
CA THR A 86 5.09 -11.86 21.40
C THR A 86 3.85 -10.98 21.28
N VAL A 87 3.04 -11.21 20.26
CA VAL A 87 1.74 -10.59 20.09
C VAL A 87 0.67 -11.62 20.41
N ASP A 88 -0.33 -11.22 21.22
CA ASP A 88 -1.43 -12.08 21.68
C ASP A 88 -0.95 -13.41 22.31
N GLU A 89 0.21 -13.40 22.99
CA GLU A 89 0.85 -14.58 23.63
C GLU A 89 1.11 -15.78 22.68
N LEU A 90 0.78 -15.64 21.40
CA LEU A 90 0.81 -16.71 20.39
C LEU A 90 1.83 -16.47 19.28
N TYR A 91 2.08 -15.20 18.92
CA TYR A 91 2.85 -14.88 17.73
C TYR A 91 4.22 -14.31 18.09
N GLU A 92 5.27 -15.10 17.88
CA GLU A 92 6.66 -14.65 17.95
C GLU A 92 7.00 -13.83 16.69
N VAL A 93 6.80 -12.51 16.76
CA VAL A 93 6.96 -11.60 15.61
C VAL A 93 8.37 -11.68 15.05
N LYS A 94 9.39 -11.78 15.89
CA LYS A 94 10.78 -11.92 15.46
C LYS A 94 10.97 -13.16 14.60
N LYS A 95 10.51 -14.33 15.04
CA LYS A 95 10.60 -15.59 14.30
C LYS A 95 9.88 -15.55 12.96
N LEU A 96 8.74 -14.88 12.90
CA LEU A 96 8.01 -14.68 11.65
C LEU A 96 8.79 -13.79 10.68
N LEU A 97 9.35 -12.68 11.17
CA LEU A 97 10.10 -11.73 10.36
C LEU A 97 11.52 -12.19 10.02
N ASP A 98 12.09 -13.14 10.75
CA ASP A 98 13.33 -13.83 10.35
C ASP A 98 13.10 -14.75 9.12
N GLN A 99 11.86 -15.22 8.92
CA GLN A 99 11.47 -16.06 7.78
C GLN A 99 10.79 -15.28 6.64
N THR A 100 10.27 -14.11 6.93
CA THR A 100 9.55 -13.25 5.97
C THR A 100 10.08 -11.83 6.02
N ARG A 101 9.85 -11.09 4.95
CA ARG A 101 10.15 -9.66 4.87
C ARG A 101 8.88 -8.89 4.56
N LEU A 102 8.56 -7.90 5.38
CA LEU A 102 7.48 -6.97 5.12
C LEU A 102 8.02 -5.75 4.37
N CYS A 103 7.48 -5.48 3.19
CA CYS A 103 7.76 -4.28 2.41
C CYS A 103 6.60 -3.31 2.59
N ILE A 104 6.79 -2.32 3.46
CA ILE A 104 5.72 -1.41 3.92
C ILE A 104 5.81 -0.10 3.16
N ILE A 105 4.74 0.23 2.41
CA ILE A 105 4.59 1.46 1.61
C ILE A 105 3.35 2.19 2.12
N PRO A 106 3.47 3.07 3.13
CA PRO A 106 2.30 3.64 3.79
C PRO A 106 1.61 4.75 2.99
N VAL A 107 2.29 5.35 2.02
CA VAL A 107 1.76 6.43 1.20
C VAL A 107 2.21 6.26 -0.26
N VAL A 108 1.31 5.73 -1.08
CA VAL A 108 1.56 5.54 -2.52
C VAL A 108 1.39 6.84 -3.27
N ASN A 109 0.38 7.63 -2.90
CA ASN A 109 0.03 8.91 -3.51
C ASN A 109 0.31 10.07 -2.53
N PRO A 110 1.58 10.49 -2.39
CA PRO A 110 1.94 11.55 -1.46
C PRO A 110 1.39 12.92 -1.88
N ASP A 111 1.11 13.13 -3.17
CA ASP A 111 0.52 14.37 -3.67
C ASP A 111 -0.93 14.49 -3.21
N GLY A 112 -1.75 13.46 -3.44
CA GLY A 112 -3.14 13.43 -2.97
C GLY A 112 -3.24 13.52 -1.45
N TYR A 113 -2.33 12.86 -0.74
CA TYR A 113 -2.24 12.92 0.72
C TYR A 113 -2.06 14.35 1.24
N GLU A 114 -1.13 15.13 0.65
CA GLU A 114 -0.90 16.53 1.03
C GLU A 114 -2.03 17.46 0.57
N ILE A 115 -2.63 17.21 -0.60
CA ILE A 115 -3.77 17.97 -1.09
C ILE A 115 -4.95 17.87 -0.14
N CYS A 116 -5.31 16.66 0.30
CA CYS A 116 -6.42 16.46 1.23
C CYS A 116 -6.20 17.15 2.59
N ARG A 117 -4.97 17.31 3.03
CA ARG A 117 -4.64 17.88 4.34
C ARG A 117 -4.44 19.39 4.31
N LYS A 118 -3.81 19.91 3.27
CA LYS A 118 -3.34 21.29 3.20
C LYS A 118 -3.86 22.07 1.99
N GLY A 119 -4.66 21.39 1.14
CA GLY A 119 -5.26 21.99 -0.05
C GLY A 119 -4.34 22.01 -1.28
N TYR A 120 -4.91 22.45 -2.40
CA TYR A 120 -4.26 22.45 -3.72
C TYR A 120 -3.02 23.33 -3.81
N ASN A 121 -2.82 24.26 -2.89
CA ASN A 121 -1.64 25.13 -2.85
C ASN A 121 -0.34 24.36 -2.56
N THR A 122 -0.43 23.13 -2.05
CA THR A 122 0.71 22.24 -1.81
C THR A 122 1.32 21.68 -3.09
N VAL A 123 0.58 21.71 -4.19
CA VAL A 123 1.06 21.26 -5.50
C VAL A 123 2.07 22.27 -6.02
N ARG A 124 3.31 21.83 -6.26
CA ARG A 124 4.45 22.67 -6.66
C ARG A 124 4.32 23.12 -8.10
N ASN A 125 3.90 22.21 -9.00
CA ASN A 125 3.69 22.53 -10.41
C ASN A 125 2.48 23.48 -10.57
N PRO A 126 2.67 24.71 -11.06
CA PRO A 126 1.58 25.70 -11.16
C PRO A 126 0.50 25.30 -12.17
N ILE A 127 0.84 24.56 -13.22
CA ILE A 127 -0.10 24.09 -14.24
C ILE A 127 -1.03 23.06 -13.62
N PHE A 128 -0.49 22.04 -12.94
CA PHE A 128 -1.28 21.02 -12.26
C PHE A 128 -2.15 21.65 -11.18
N ARG A 129 -1.58 22.54 -10.38
CA ARG A 129 -2.34 23.25 -9.32
C ARG A 129 -3.55 24.01 -9.87
N GLN A 130 -3.39 24.73 -10.97
CA GLN A 130 -4.50 25.46 -11.59
C GLN A 130 -5.53 24.49 -12.18
N MET A 131 -5.09 23.47 -12.88
CA MET A 131 -5.96 22.42 -13.45
C MET A 131 -6.80 21.74 -12.38
N LEU A 132 -6.22 21.42 -11.23
CA LEU A 132 -6.93 20.80 -10.11
C LEU A 132 -7.96 21.73 -9.48
N LYS A 133 -7.62 23.02 -9.30
CA LYS A 133 -8.58 24.04 -8.80
C LYS A 133 -9.79 24.24 -9.71
N MET A 134 -9.63 24.03 -11.02
CA MET A 134 -10.73 24.13 -11.98
C MET A 134 -11.71 22.95 -11.92
N GLN A 135 -11.34 21.83 -11.24
CA GLN A 135 -12.22 20.66 -11.09
C GLN A 135 -13.32 20.88 -10.05
N ASP A 136 -13.21 21.93 -9.23
CA ASP A 136 -14.16 22.29 -8.18
C ASP A 136 -14.50 21.15 -7.20
N VAL A 137 -13.50 20.29 -6.91
CA VAL A 137 -13.62 19.21 -5.94
C VAL A 137 -13.10 19.70 -4.58
N PRO A 138 -13.84 19.51 -3.47
CA PRO A 138 -13.32 19.79 -2.14
C PRO A 138 -12.03 19.02 -1.87
N CYS A 139 -11.04 19.68 -1.22
CA CYS A 139 -9.73 19.05 -1.01
C CYS A 139 -9.80 17.76 -0.17
N ASP A 140 -10.70 17.72 0.82
CA ASP A 140 -10.94 16.58 1.71
C ASP A 140 -11.64 15.39 1.02
N GLU A 141 -12.25 15.61 -0.14
CA GLU A 141 -12.85 14.57 -0.99
C GLU A 141 -11.96 14.20 -2.20
N PHE A 142 -10.78 14.80 -2.30
CA PHE A 142 -9.92 14.62 -3.46
C PHE A 142 -9.20 13.25 -3.46
N GLU A 143 -9.52 12.40 -4.42
CA GLU A 143 -8.96 11.04 -4.52
C GLU A 143 -7.71 10.93 -5.41
N GLY A 144 -7.47 11.91 -6.29
CA GLY A 144 -6.43 11.85 -7.31
C GLY A 144 -5.01 12.16 -6.82
N ASN A 145 -4.04 12.03 -7.74
CA ASN A 145 -2.68 12.54 -7.57
C ASN A 145 -2.56 13.99 -8.09
N ALA A 146 -1.35 14.56 -8.20
CA ALA A 146 -1.13 15.91 -8.71
C ALA A 146 -1.67 16.16 -10.13
N ARG A 147 -1.91 15.11 -10.92
CA ARG A 147 -2.56 15.18 -12.24
C ARG A 147 -4.08 14.97 -12.20
N GLY A 148 -4.67 14.78 -11.03
CA GLY A 148 -6.08 14.46 -10.86
C GLY A 148 -6.43 13.01 -11.21
N MET A 149 -5.45 12.12 -11.28
CA MET A 149 -5.65 10.73 -11.68
C MET A 149 -5.74 9.82 -10.47
N ASP A 150 -6.73 8.93 -10.46
CA ASP A 150 -6.90 7.89 -9.44
C ASP A 150 -5.83 6.80 -9.64
N THR A 151 -4.83 6.79 -8.75
CA THR A 151 -3.71 5.85 -8.81
C THR A 151 -4.15 4.42 -8.58
N ALA A 152 -5.22 4.22 -7.79
CA ALA A 152 -5.78 2.91 -7.50
C ALA A 152 -6.39 2.25 -8.75
N ARG A 153 -6.93 3.02 -9.67
CA ARG A 153 -7.54 2.54 -10.92
C ARG A 153 -6.63 2.59 -12.14
N ASN A 154 -5.35 2.92 -11.95
CA ASN A 154 -4.41 3.09 -13.04
C ASN A 154 -3.61 1.82 -13.40
N PHE A 155 -3.81 0.72 -12.69
CA PHE A 155 -3.10 -0.53 -12.99
C PHE A 155 -3.59 -1.20 -14.28
N PRO A 156 -2.70 -1.89 -15.02
CA PRO A 156 -3.03 -2.58 -16.27
C PRO A 156 -3.83 -3.87 -15.99
N THR A 157 -5.09 -3.72 -15.64
CA THR A 157 -6.02 -4.82 -15.36
C THR A 157 -7.18 -4.80 -16.34
N THR A 158 -7.88 -5.94 -16.51
CA THR A 158 -9.09 -6.03 -17.33
C THR A 158 -10.23 -5.14 -16.81
N PHE A 159 -10.13 -4.68 -15.58
CA PHE A 159 -11.08 -3.79 -14.90
C PHE A 159 -10.66 -2.31 -14.91
N CYS A 160 -9.58 -1.96 -15.60
CA CYS A 160 -9.23 -0.57 -15.81
C CYS A 160 -10.41 0.14 -16.45
N SER A 161 -11.06 1.01 -15.67
CA SER A 161 -12.28 1.68 -16.11
C SER A 161 -11.97 2.59 -17.30
N ARG A 162 -12.40 2.20 -18.50
CA ARG A 162 -12.32 3.00 -19.75
C ARG A 162 -13.18 4.27 -19.71
N LYS A 163 -13.76 4.61 -18.56
CA LYS A 163 -14.73 5.72 -18.45
C LYS A 163 -14.11 7.11 -18.59
N LYS A 164 -12.80 7.26 -18.49
CA LYS A 164 -12.11 8.51 -18.82
C LYS A 164 -11.27 8.28 -20.07
N ILE A 165 -11.62 8.95 -21.15
CA ILE A 165 -11.17 8.77 -22.53
C ILE A 165 -9.64 8.86 -22.73
N HIS A 166 -8.87 9.30 -21.72
CA HIS A 166 -7.43 9.54 -21.81
C HIS A 166 -6.58 8.81 -20.76
N GLN A 167 -7.16 7.91 -19.97
CA GLN A 167 -6.40 7.21 -18.94
C GLN A 167 -5.78 5.94 -19.50
N GLN A 168 -4.51 6.01 -19.88
CA GLN A 168 -3.74 4.82 -20.23
C GLN A 168 -3.37 4.05 -18.96
N PRO A 169 -3.47 2.70 -18.96
CA PRO A 169 -2.97 1.89 -17.86
C PRO A 169 -1.49 2.16 -17.58
N ALA A 170 -1.12 2.22 -16.31
CA ALA A 170 0.23 2.52 -15.84
C ALA A 170 0.80 3.86 -16.37
N SER A 171 -0.07 4.86 -16.59
CA SER A 171 0.37 6.21 -16.97
C SER A 171 1.00 6.97 -15.79
N GLU A 172 0.59 6.64 -14.56
CA GLU A 172 1.01 7.38 -13.37
C GLU A 172 2.33 6.86 -12.81
N ASN A 173 3.17 7.79 -12.33
CA ASN A 173 4.48 7.50 -11.78
C ASN A 173 4.39 6.57 -10.56
N GLU A 174 3.41 6.81 -9.71
CA GLU A 174 3.11 6.05 -8.49
C GLU A 174 2.78 4.58 -8.84
N THR A 175 1.90 4.39 -9.82
CA THR A 175 1.52 3.06 -10.30
C THR A 175 2.71 2.32 -10.91
N ARG A 176 3.53 3.00 -11.72
CA ARG A 176 4.75 2.41 -12.31
C ARG A 176 5.78 2.04 -11.25
N ALA A 177 5.91 2.86 -10.20
CA ALA A 177 6.81 2.56 -9.09
C ALA A 177 6.42 1.27 -8.38
N LEU A 178 5.11 1.08 -8.10
CA LEU A 178 4.61 -0.14 -7.49
C LEU A 178 4.77 -1.36 -8.39
N ILE A 179 4.42 -1.26 -9.68
CA ILE A 179 4.58 -2.38 -10.63
C ILE A 179 6.04 -2.82 -10.66
N ARG A 180 6.97 -1.87 -10.75
CA ARG A 180 8.41 -2.17 -10.79
C ARG A 180 8.87 -2.89 -9.52
N ILE A 181 8.51 -2.40 -8.33
CA ILE A 181 8.97 -3.00 -7.08
C ILE A 181 8.35 -4.39 -6.87
N PHE A 182 7.09 -4.60 -7.26
CA PHE A 182 6.46 -5.92 -7.20
C PHE A 182 7.14 -6.93 -8.12
N GLN A 183 7.60 -6.50 -9.30
CA GLN A 183 8.36 -7.34 -10.23
C GLN A 183 9.77 -7.63 -9.71
N GLU A 184 10.44 -6.62 -9.14
CA GLU A 184 11.80 -6.73 -8.59
C GLU A 184 11.87 -7.75 -7.43
N TYR A 185 10.89 -7.72 -6.53
CA TYR A 185 10.89 -8.54 -5.31
C TYR A 185 10.18 -9.89 -5.48
N GLY A 186 9.38 -10.08 -6.51
CA GLY A 186 8.62 -11.33 -6.69
C GLY A 186 7.69 -11.62 -5.52
N GLY A 187 6.99 -10.61 -4.99
CA GLY A 187 6.22 -10.67 -3.76
C GLY A 187 5.28 -11.88 -3.64
N ARG A 188 5.29 -12.56 -2.50
CA ARG A 188 4.41 -13.70 -2.19
C ARG A 188 3.02 -13.29 -1.73
N GLY A 189 2.84 -12.06 -1.28
CA GLY A 189 1.57 -11.53 -0.79
C GLY A 189 1.48 -10.02 -0.91
N LEU A 190 0.25 -9.53 -0.99
CA LEU A 190 -0.08 -8.12 -1.01
C LEU A 190 -1.24 -7.86 -0.06
N LEU A 191 -1.03 -6.97 0.91
CA LEU A 191 -2.04 -6.44 1.81
C LEU A 191 -2.28 -4.97 1.48
N VAL A 192 -3.49 -4.62 1.08
CA VAL A 192 -3.88 -3.24 0.80
C VAL A 192 -4.73 -2.73 1.96
N PHE A 193 -4.29 -1.64 2.58
CA PHE A 193 -4.99 -0.95 3.64
C PHE A 193 -5.77 0.22 3.03
N CYS A 194 -7.09 0.15 3.07
CA CYS A 194 -7.98 1.20 2.52
C CYS A 194 -9.08 1.55 3.51
N GLY A 195 -9.61 2.76 3.42
CA GLY A 195 -10.61 3.31 4.35
C GLY A 195 -12.04 2.78 4.17
N TYR A 196 -12.28 1.97 3.16
CA TYR A 196 -13.62 1.50 2.81
C TYR A 196 -14.08 0.31 3.67
N GLY A 197 -14.77 0.63 4.76
CA GLY A 197 -15.49 -0.35 5.58
C GLY A 197 -14.59 -1.17 6.53
N LYS A 198 -15.25 -1.96 7.39
CA LYS A 198 -14.61 -2.88 8.34
C LYS A 198 -14.53 -4.29 7.73
N LYS A 199 -13.94 -4.41 6.54
CA LYS A 199 -13.89 -5.67 5.80
C LYS A 199 -12.44 -6.00 5.44
N VAL A 200 -12.06 -7.26 5.58
CA VAL A 200 -10.85 -7.81 4.96
C VAL A 200 -11.27 -8.60 3.74
N VAL A 201 -10.71 -8.24 2.59
CA VAL A 201 -11.04 -8.87 1.32
C VAL A 201 -9.83 -9.62 0.81
N TYR A 202 -10.02 -10.87 0.41
CA TYR A 202 -8.95 -11.70 -0.15
C TYR A 202 -9.18 -11.95 -1.62
N TYR A 203 -8.07 -12.04 -2.33
CA TYR A 203 -8.05 -12.59 -3.66
C TYR A 203 -7.59 -14.04 -3.62
N ARG A 204 -8.39 -14.90 -4.24
CA ARG A 204 -8.05 -16.30 -4.47
C ARG A 204 -7.78 -16.47 -5.96
N ARG A 205 -6.55 -16.83 -6.30
CA ARG A 205 -6.16 -17.02 -7.70
C ARG A 205 -6.43 -18.44 -8.20
N ASP A 206 -6.39 -19.42 -7.29
CA ASP A 206 -6.63 -20.82 -7.60
C ASP A 206 -7.43 -21.51 -6.50
N GLN A 207 -7.86 -22.74 -6.79
CA GLN A 207 -8.69 -23.52 -5.86
C GLN A 207 -7.88 -24.15 -4.71
N ASN A 208 -6.54 -24.04 -4.71
CA ASN A 208 -5.65 -24.69 -3.75
C ASN A 208 -5.30 -23.79 -2.56
N PHE A 209 -6.21 -22.94 -2.13
CA PHE A 209 -6.00 -22.10 -0.97
C PHE A 209 -6.00 -22.95 0.31
N HIS A 210 -4.90 -23.00 1.05
CA HIS A 210 -4.80 -23.74 2.29
C HIS A 210 -5.75 -23.17 3.34
N HIS A 211 -6.65 -24.00 3.84
CA HIS A 211 -7.68 -23.68 4.84
C HIS A 211 -7.11 -22.96 6.09
N GLY A 212 -5.91 -23.31 6.52
CA GLY A 212 -5.24 -22.66 7.65
C GLY A 212 -4.94 -21.17 7.47
N ARG A 213 -4.61 -20.73 6.26
CA ARG A 213 -4.39 -19.30 5.98
C ARG A 213 -5.67 -18.47 6.02
N TRP A 214 -6.79 -19.07 5.65
CA TRP A 214 -8.11 -18.45 5.74
C TRP A 214 -8.56 -18.27 7.19
N ILE A 215 -8.30 -19.22 8.06
CA ILE A 215 -8.62 -19.15 9.49
C ILE A 215 -7.85 -18.01 10.17
N LEU A 216 -6.53 -17.92 9.95
CA LEU A 216 -5.69 -16.86 10.52
C LEU A 216 -6.14 -15.46 10.11
N ALA A 217 -6.65 -15.30 8.91
CA ALA A 217 -7.13 -14.01 8.46
C ALA A 217 -8.56 -13.69 8.96
N GLN A 218 -9.36 -14.67 9.39
CA GLN A 218 -10.71 -14.45 9.97
C GLN A 218 -10.72 -14.28 11.49
N GLU A 219 -9.73 -14.79 12.20
CA GLU A 219 -9.65 -14.69 13.66
C GLU A 219 -9.69 -13.23 14.16
N PRO A 220 -8.94 -12.26 13.59
CA PRO A 220 -9.05 -10.86 13.98
C PRO A 220 -10.42 -10.23 13.70
N LEU A 221 -11.21 -10.81 12.80
CA LEU A 221 -12.54 -10.31 12.44
C LEU A 221 -13.64 -10.82 13.36
N LYS A 222 -13.44 -11.92 14.07
CA LYS A 222 -14.40 -12.41 15.06
C LYS A 222 -14.43 -11.52 16.30
N THR A 223 -13.32 -10.88 16.65
CA THR A 223 -13.22 -9.87 17.71
C THR A 223 -13.73 -8.49 17.30
N ALA A 224 -13.81 -8.19 16.00
CA ALA A 224 -14.38 -6.97 15.46
C ALA A 224 -15.72 -7.33 14.79
N THR A 225 -16.83 -7.26 15.54
CA THR A 225 -18.25 -7.44 15.18
C THR A 225 -18.51 -7.69 13.69
N ALA A 226 -18.68 -8.96 13.32
CA ALA A 226 -18.90 -9.41 11.96
C ALA A 226 -20.25 -8.93 11.43
N ALA A 227 -20.27 -7.98 10.51
CA ALA A 227 -21.41 -7.74 9.65
C ALA A 227 -21.21 -8.49 8.32
N ARG A 228 -21.91 -9.63 8.20
CA ARG A 228 -22.10 -10.31 6.91
C ARG A 228 -22.94 -9.42 6.01
N GLN A 229 -22.40 -8.97 4.91
CA GLN A 229 -23.21 -8.54 3.76
C GLN A 229 -22.56 -9.01 2.46
N ASN A 230 -23.28 -9.92 1.78
CA ASN A 230 -23.07 -10.22 0.38
C ASN A 230 -23.56 -9.04 -0.46
N SER A 231 -22.66 -8.31 -1.12
CA SER A 231 -23.03 -7.46 -2.21
C SER A 231 -22.11 -7.67 -3.40
N ARG A 232 -22.69 -8.02 -4.55
CA ARG A 232 -22.00 -8.17 -5.85
C ARG A 232 -21.31 -6.90 -6.34
N SER A 233 -21.58 -5.75 -5.73
CA SER A 233 -21.00 -4.45 -6.08
C SER A 233 -19.57 -4.27 -5.58
N ASP A 234 -19.20 -4.93 -4.47
CA ASP A 234 -17.88 -4.78 -3.85
C ASP A 234 -16.78 -5.60 -4.56
N GLN A 235 -17.16 -6.55 -5.43
CA GLN A 235 -16.20 -7.36 -6.20
C GLN A 235 -15.47 -6.57 -7.31
N LYS A 236 -15.90 -5.37 -7.63
CA LYS A 236 -15.34 -4.57 -8.74
C LYS A 236 -14.08 -3.78 -8.38
N MET A 237 -13.68 -3.73 -7.11
CA MET A 237 -12.55 -2.90 -6.65
C MET A 237 -11.27 -3.68 -6.36
N LEU A 238 -11.23 -4.96 -6.64
CA LEU A 238 -10.11 -5.79 -6.25
C LEU A 238 -9.20 -6.09 -7.43
N TRP A 239 -7.95 -5.81 -7.21
CA TRP A 239 -6.81 -5.95 -8.10
C TRP A 239 -6.65 -7.38 -8.61
N SER A 240 -6.73 -7.59 -9.91
CA SER A 240 -6.11 -8.77 -10.52
C SER A 240 -4.60 -8.51 -10.58
N GLN A 241 -3.81 -9.37 -9.95
CA GLN A 241 -2.35 -9.34 -10.14
C GLN A 241 -2.04 -9.46 -11.64
N PRO A 242 -1.04 -8.72 -12.16
CA PRO A 242 -0.58 -8.93 -13.51
C PRO A 242 -0.13 -10.40 -13.64
N SER A 243 -0.65 -11.08 -14.65
CA SER A 243 -0.24 -12.45 -14.97
C SER A 243 1.23 -12.42 -15.38
N ILE A 244 2.12 -12.72 -14.46
CA ILE A 244 3.51 -13.06 -14.78
C ILE A 244 3.45 -14.42 -15.45
N ARG A 245 3.39 -14.47 -16.78
CA ARG A 245 3.72 -15.68 -17.52
C ARG A 245 5.21 -15.95 -17.32
N ALA A 246 5.54 -16.97 -16.56
CA ALA A 246 6.83 -17.60 -16.68
C ALA A 246 6.99 -18.00 -18.14
N LYS A 247 8.00 -17.49 -18.82
CA LYS A 247 8.41 -18.03 -20.12
C LYS A 247 8.98 -19.42 -19.85
N ASP A 248 8.22 -20.44 -20.21
CA ASP A 248 8.73 -21.80 -20.34
C ASP A 248 9.83 -21.77 -21.40
N SER A 249 11.06 -21.93 -20.98
CA SER A 249 12.17 -22.20 -21.88
C SER A 249 12.05 -23.66 -22.35
N PRO A 250 12.13 -23.96 -23.64
CA PRO A 250 12.08 -25.34 -24.10
C PRO A 250 13.37 -26.05 -23.67
N VAL A 251 13.21 -27.12 -22.89
CA VAL A 251 14.27 -28.10 -22.66
C VAL A 251 14.51 -28.85 -23.97
N THR A 252 15.60 -28.57 -24.64
CA THR A 252 16.11 -29.41 -25.73
C THR A 252 16.80 -30.62 -25.13
N SER A 253 16.17 -31.76 -25.28
CA SER A 253 16.78 -33.06 -25.12
C SER A 253 17.74 -33.31 -26.28
N SER A 254 18.99 -33.63 -25.97
CA SER A 254 19.91 -34.42 -26.79
C SER A 254 20.71 -35.28 -25.85
#